data_fe71aef0e6180e9bc04300070e9a022e
#
_entry.id   fe71aef0e6180e9bc04300070e9a022e
#
_cell.length_a   1.000
_cell.length_b   1.000
_cell.length_c   1.000
_cell.angle_alpha   90.00
_cell.angle_beta   90.00
_cell.angle_gamma   90.00
#
_symmetry.space_group_name_H-M   'P 1'
#
loop_
_entity.id
_entity.type
_entity.pdbx_description
1 polymer ?
#
loop_
_entity_poly.entity_id
_entity_poly.type
_entity_poly.pdbx_seq_one_letter_code
_entity_poly.pdbx_strand_id
1 'polypeptide(L)'
;VGALRDFPGCAVMSMVRPRGGDFLYSTDDLAVMEADVRHAKAAGADGVVFGLLEAGGEVDLASCTHLARLCAELQLDFTFHRAVDASCDPVQAVVSLARAGFRRVLTSGGHARAVDGAGTIRAMVDAVKGTGLRVMVGSGVRPDNVVRLLRETGAHEAHGSCRTEVQSAFRHRPAVSFSASGSDYTRHETDTEQVRALVAAAAAIPRPSSGKA
;
A
#
# COMPACT_ATOMS: atom_id res chain seq x y z
N VAL A 1 -11.02 13.16 -2.92
CA VAL A 1 -12.10 12.19 -2.68
C VAL A 1 -13.35 12.58 -3.45
N GLY A 2 -13.80 13.84 -3.42
CA GLY A 2 -15.02 14.29 -4.11
C GLY A 2 -15.06 13.96 -5.60
N ALA A 3 -13.97 14.20 -6.34
CA ALA A 3 -13.87 13.96 -7.79
C ALA A 3 -13.91 12.48 -8.19
N LEU A 4 -13.68 11.53 -7.26
CA LEU A 4 -13.68 10.09 -7.56
C LEU A 4 -15.05 9.43 -7.36
N ARG A 5 -16.03 10.14 -6.79
CA ARG A 5 -17.41 9.65 -6.69
C ARG A 5 -18.09 9.48 -8.05
N ASP A 6 -17.59 10.15 -9.08
CA ASP A 6 -18.07 10.04 -10.46
C ASP A 6 -17.58 8.76 -11.17
N PHE A 7 -16.74 7.95 -10.50
CA PHE A 7 -16.20 6.69 -11.04
C PHE A 7 -16.70 5.50 -10.21
N PRO A 8 -17.93 5.00 -10.47
CA PRO A 8 -18.48 3.85 -9.77
C PRO A 8 -17.58 2.62 -9.98
N GLY A 9 -17.25 1.92 -8.91
CA GLY A 9 -16.38 0.74 -8.93
C GLY A 9 -14.92 0.99 -8.56
N CYS A 10 -14.50 2.24 -8.33
CA CYS A 10 -13.18 2.58 -7.81
C CYS A 10 -13.26 2.93 -6.32
N ALA A 11 -12.70 2.07 -5.46
CA ALA A 11 -12.55 2.38 -4.05
C ALA A 11 -11.41 3.39 -3.82
N VAL A 12 -11.68 4.39 -2.98
CA VAL A 12 -10.70 5.42 -2.60
C VAL A 12 -10.10 5.07 -1.25
N MET A 13 -8.82 4.72 -1.25
CA MET A 13 -8.05 4.40 -0.05
C MET A 13 -7.16 5.60 0.33
N SER A 14 -7.39 6.20 1.50
CA SER A 14 -6.60 7.34 1.99
C SER A 14 -5.38 6.86 2.79
N MET A 15 -4.20 7.42 2.48
CA MET A 15 -2.99 7.14 3.26
C MET A 15 -3.03 7.89 4.59
N VAL A 16 -2.91 7.15 5.69
CA VAL A 16 -2.78 7.69 7.06
C VAL A 16 -1.34 7.47 7.51
N ARG A 17 -0.52 8.48 7.35
CA ARG A 17 0.90 8.50 7.70
C ARG A 17 1.29 9.90 8.16
N PRO A 18 1.33 10.17 9.49
CA PRO A 18 1.43 11.53 10.03
C PRO A 18 2.76 12.22 9.71
N ARG A 19 3.81 11.45 9.46
CA ARG A 19 5.15 11.98 9.14
C ARG A 19 5.97 11.04 8.26
N GLY A 20 7.03 11.55 7.70
CA GLY A 20 8.09 10.77 7.06
C GLY A 20 8.97 10.03 8.07
N GLY A 21 9.99 9.32 7.58
CA GLY A 21 10.92 8.52 8.37
C GLY A 21 10.40 7.11 8.63
N ASP A 22 10.65 6.60 9.84
CA ASP A 22 10.27 5.26 10.29
C ASP A 22 8.76 5.10 10.54
N PHE A 23 8.37 3.97 11.13
CA PHE A 23 6.99 3.63 11.46
C PHE A 23 6.77 3.43 12.97
N LEU A 24 7.72 3.90 13.80
CA LEU A 24 7.60 3.95 15.25
C LEU A 24 6.94 5.28 15.63
N TYR A 25 5.71 5.26 16.05
CA TYR A 25 4.92 6.45 16.32
C TYR A 25 4.72 6.70 17.81
N SER A 26 4.68 7.97 18.18
CA SER A 26 4.34 8.43 19.54
C SER A 26 2.82 8.41 19.76
N THR A 27 2.42 8.65 21.00
CA THR A 27 1.00 8.87 21.36
C THR A 27 0.38 10.03 20.57
N ASP A 28 1.17 11.11 20.37
CA ASP A 28 0.69 12.28 19.60
C ASP A 28 0.55 11.94 18.11
N ASP A 29 1.50 11.20 17.52
CA ASP A 29 1.37 10.69 16.15
C ASP A 29 0.09 9.83 16.00
N LEU A 30 -0.19 8.95 16.97
CA LEU A 30 -1.39 8.11 16.97
C LEU A 30 -2.68 8.96 17.03
N ALA A 31 -2.71 10.00 17.85
CA ALA A 31 -3.85 10.92 17.91
C ALA A 31 -4.07 11.64 16.57
N VAL A 32 -2.99 12.03 15.88
CA VAL A 32 -3.10 12.58 14.51
C VAL A 32 -3.67 11.54 13.54
N MET A 33 -3.17 10.28 13.61
CA MET A 33 -3.68 9.20 12.75
C MET A 33 -5.17 8.92 12.96
N GLU A 34 -5.64 8.95 14.21
CA GLU A 34 -7.08 8.82 14.51
C GLU A 34 -7.91 9.95 13.88
N ALA A 35 -7.43 11.20 14.00
CA ALA A 35 -8.07 12.35 13.37
C ALA A 35 -8.11 12.20 11.85
N ASP A 36 -7.01 11.76 11.23
CA ASP A 36 -6.91 11.51 9.79
C ASP A 36 -7.89 10.42 9.31
N VAL A 37 -8.06 9.33 10.07
CA VAL A 37 -9.06 8.28 9.78
C VAL A 37 -10.47 8.87 9.76
N ARG A 38 -10.83 9.71 10.78
CA ARG A 38 -12.13 10.37 10.84
C ARG A 38 -12.33 11.36 9.69
N HIS A 39 -11.30 12.14 9.36
CA HIS A 39 -11.33 13.05 8.21
C HIS A 39 -11.46 12.31 6.88
N ALA A 40 -10.76 11.21 6.70
CA ALA A 40 -10.90 10.38 5.50
C ALA A 40 -12.35 9.90 5.31
N LYS A 41 -13.01 9.44 6.40
CA LYS A 41 -14.43 9.07 6.37
C LYS A 41 -15.32 10.25 6.01
N ALA A 42 -15.14 11.38 6.68
CA ALA A 42 -15.92 12.59 6.41
C ALA A 42 -15.75 13.09 4.97
N ALA A 43 -14.56 12.95 4.40
CA ALA A 43 -14.26 13.24 3.00
C ALA A 43 -14.85 12.22 2.03
N GLY A 44 -15.37 11.08 2.50
CA GLY A 44 -16.00 10.02 1.69
C GLY A 44 -15.00 9.00 1.12
N ALA A 45 -13.90 8.76 1.78
CA ALA A 45 -13.04 7.62 1.47
C ALA A 45 -13.75 6.29 1.76
N ASP A 46 -13.44 5.26 0.99
CA ASP A 46 -13.94 3.89 1.20
C ASP A 46 -13.08 3.13 2.20
N GLY A 47 -11.84 3.58 2.38
CA GLY A 47 -10.92 2.97 3.33
C GLY A 47 -9.67 3.80 3.57
N VAL A 48 -8.80 3.27 4.42
CA VAL A 48 -7.53 3.90 4.80
C VAL A 48 -6.37 2.90 4.69
N VAL A 49 -5.16 3.45 4.60
CA VAL A 49 -3.92 2.66 4.53
C VAL A 49 -2.98 3.16 5.61
N PHE A 50 -2.57 2.29 6.53
CA PHE A 50 -1.66 2.63 7.63
C PHE A 50 -0.75 1.45 8.00
N GLY A 51 0.18 1.66 8.92
CA GLY A 51 1.04 0.60 9.46
C GLY A 51 2.00 1.18 10.49
N LEU A 52 2.11 0.50 11.62
CA LEU A 52 2.92 0.91 12.76
C LEU A 52 3.81 -0.25 13.18
N LEU A 53 5.04 0.10 13.58
CA LEU A 53 6.02 -0.85 14.10
C LEU A 53 6.47 -0.42 15.50
N GLU A 54 6.90 -1.39 16.28
CA GLU A 54 7.59 -1.16 17.55
C GLU A 54 9.10 -0.89 17.32
N ALA A 55 9.80 -0.47 18.37
CA ALA A 55 11.23 -0.18 18.31
C ALA A 55 12.09 -1.40 17.92
N GLY A 56 11.62 -2.61 18.18
CA GLY A 56 12.27 -3.86 17.79
C GLY A 56 12.01 -4.26 16.33
N GLY A 57 11.12 -3.54 15.65
CA GLY A 57 10.73 -3.84 14.27
C GLY A 57 9.56 -4.82 14.15
N GLU A 58 8.95 -5.23 15.24
CA GLU A 58 7.70 -5.99 15.23
C GLU A 58 6.52 -5.07 14.89
N VAL A 59 5.40 -5.66 14.47
CA VAL A 59 4.16 -4.89 14.25
C VAL A 59 3.62 -4.42 15.60
N ASP A 60 3.39 -3.13 15.77
CA ASP A 60 2.64 -2.60 16.91
C ASP A 60 1.16 -3.00 16.79
N LEU A 61 0.88 -4.22 17.27
CA LEU A 61 -0.46 -4.80 17.19
C LEU A 61 -1.47 -4.05 18.06
N ALA A 62 -1.04 -3.40 19.14
CA ALA A 62 -1.93 -2.67 20.02
C ALA A 62 -2.50 -1.45 19.30
N SER A 63 -1.64 -0.57 18.80
CA SER A 63 -2.05 0.62 18.04
C SER A 63 -2.72 0.27 16.70
N CYS A 64 -2.22 -0.75 16.01
CA CYS A 64 -2.83 -1.22 14.76
C CYS A 64 -4.26 -1.74 14.97
N THR A 65 -4.50 -2.51 16.03
CA THR A 65 -5.84 -3.03 16.36
C THR A 65 -6.77 -1.90 16.81
N HIS A 66 -6.25 -0.91 17.54
CA HIS A 66 -7.00 0.27 17.92
C HIS A 66 -7.52 1.04 16.68
N LEU A 67 -6.63 1.34 15.72
CA LEU A 67 -7.04 1.99 14.46
C LEU A 67 -7.98 1.11 13.61
N ALA A 68 -7.76 -0.20 13.59
CA ALA A 68 -8.64 -1.14 12.88
C ALA A 68 -10.07 -1.14 13.46
N ARG A 69 -10.21 -1.07 14.79
CA ARG A 69 -11.52 -0.92 15.45
C ARG A 69 -12.20 0.40 15.07
N LEU A 70 -11.45 1.51 15.09
CA LEU A 70 -11.97 2.81 14.65
C LEU A 70 -12.44 2.74 13.19
N CYS A 71 -11.69 2.07 12.30
CA CYS A 71 -12.11 1.86 10.92
C CYS A 71 -13.41 1.05 10.83
N ALA A 72 -13.55 -0.01 11.62
CA ALA A 72 -14.76 -0.84 11.65
C ALA A 72 -15.99 -0.05 12.14
N GLU A 73 -15.85 0.76 13.19
CA GLU A 73 -16.90 1.65 13.69
C GLU A 73 -17.36 2.66 12.62
N LEU A 74 -16.42 3.16 11.82
CA LEU A 74 -16.67 4.10 10.74
C LEU A 74 -17.04 3.44 9.40
N GLN A 75 -17.09 2.10 9.35
CA GLN A 75 -17.34 1.36 8.11
C GLN A 75 -16.34 1.71 7.00
N LEU A 76 -15.05 1.78 7.34
CA LEU A 76 -13.94 1.94 6.43
C LEU A 76 -13.21 0.62 6.25
N ASP A 77 -12.83 0.28 5.01
CA ASP A 77 -11.85 -0.77 4.76
C ASP A 77 -10.45 -0.29 5.19
N PHE A 78 -9.51 -1.21 5.44
CA PHE A 78 -8.15 -0.82 5.79
C PHE A 78 -7.12 -1.80 5.26
N THR A 79 -5.95 -1.26 4.97
CA THR A 79 -4.80 -1.99 4.43
C THR A 79 -3.57 -1.66 5.27
N PHE A 80 -2.81 -2.69 5.67
CA PHE A 80 -1.49 -2.47 6.25
C PHE A 80 -0.49 -2.19 5.11
N HIS A 81 0.21 -1.08 5.19
CA HIS A 81 1.10 -0.64 4.12
C HIS A 81 2.50 -1.24 4.21
N ARG A 82 3.43 -0.71 3.44
CA ARG A 82 4.82 -1.16 3.33
C ARG A 82 5.66 -1.06 4.61
N ALA A 83 5.11 -0.65 5.75
CA ALA A 83 5.79 -0.80 7.04
C ALA A 83 6.16 -2.28 7.29
N VAL A 84 5.38 -3.22 6.77
CA VAL A 84 5.71 -4.65 6.82
C VAL A 84 7.08 -4.97 6.21
N ASP A 85 7.51 -4.21 5.20
CA ASP A 85 8.81 -4.39 4.55
C ASP A 85 9.99 -3.90 5.41
N ALA A 86 9.71 -3.07 6.42
CA ALA A 86 10.68 -2.59 7.40
C ALA A 86 10.64 -3.36 8.72
N SER A 87 9.76 -4.37 8.83
CA SER A 87 9.71 -5.22 10.03
C SER A 87 10.94 -6.14 10.12
N CYS A 88 11.26 -6.56 11.34
CA CYS A 88 12.37 -7.48 11.59
C CYS A 88 12.17 -8.87 10.94
N ASP A 89 10.92 -9.29 10.80
CA ASP A 89 10.51 -10.52 10.08
C ASP A 89 9.20 -10.28 9.34
N PRO A 90 9.25 -9.97 8.03
CA PRO A 90 8.05 -9.71 7.23
C PRO A 90 7.07 -10.90 7.13
N VAL A 91 7.57 -12.14 7.19
CA VAL A 91 6.70 -13.32 7.15
C VAL A 91 5.95 -13.48 8.46
N GLN A 92 6.62 -13.31 9.60
CA GLN A 92 5.97 -13.34 10.90
C GLN A 92 5.02 -12.17 11.10
N ALA A 93 5.38 -11.00 10.56
CA ALA A 93 4.52 -9.80 10.59
C ALA A 93 3.15 -10.06 9.93
N VAL A 94 3.11 -10.67 8.74
CA VAL A 94 1.81 -10.97 8.08
C VAL A 94 1.00 -12.02 8.82
N VAL A 95 1.64 -13.00 9.48
CA VAL A 95 0.96 -13.98 10.34
C VAL A 95 0.30 -13.27 11.52
N SER A 96 1.02 -12.35 12.17
CA SER A 96 0.50 -11.55 13.28
C SER A 96 -0.66 -10.66 12.86
N LEU A 97 -0.55 -10.01 11.70
CA LEU A 97 -1.62 -9.20 11.11
C LEU A 97 -2.86 -10.05 10.78
N ALA A 98 -2.68 -11.24 10.22
CA ALA A 98 -3.78 -12.15 9.91
C ALA A 98 -4.55 -12.57 11.19
N ARG A 99 -3.81 -12.90 12.25
CA ARG A 99 -4.40 -13.23 13.57
C ARG A 99 -5.14 -12.05 14.19
N ALA A 100 -4.67 -10.83 13.95
CA ALA A 100 -5.33 -9.60 14.39
C ALA A 100 -6.52 -9.20 13.52
N GLY A 101 -6.87 -9.98 12.50
CA GLY A 101 -8.05 -9.75 11.65
C GLY A 101 -7.83 -8.79 10.48
N PHE A 102 -6.58 -8.46 10.17
CA PHE A 102 -6.28 -7.69 8.96
C PHE A 102 -6.61 -8.49 7.71
N ARG A 103 -7.17 -7.81 6.69
CA ARG A 103 -7.61 -8.45 5.46
C ARG A 103 -6.71 -8.17 4.26
N ARG A 104 -5.84 -7.17 4.35
CA ARG A 104 -4.95 -6.78 3.25
C ARG A 104 -3.63 -6.23 3.76
N VAL A 105 -2.54 -6.64 3.12
CA VAL A 105 -1.19 -6.10 3.34
C VAL A 105 -0.56 -5.76 2.00
N LEU A 106 0.09 -4.59 1.91
CA LEU A 106 0.89 -4.14 0.77
C LEU A 106 2.37 -4.34 1.08
N THR A 107 3.08 -5.07 0.22
CA THR A 107 4.49 -5.42 0.44
C THR A 107 5.31 -5.43 -0.85
N SER A 108 6.61 -5.24 -0.72
CA SER A 108 7.63 -5.56 -1.72
C SER A 108 8.54 -6.72 -1.29
N GLY A 109 8.16 -7.43 -0.21
CA GLY A 109 8.95 -8.54 0.33
C GLY A 109 10.21 -8.10 1.05
N GLY A 110 10.23 -6.90 1.66
CA GLY A 110 11.41 -6.35 2.35
C GLY A 110 12.50 -5.83 1.41
N HIS A 111 12.19 -5.62 0.13
CA HIS A 111 13.13 -5.14 -0.88
C HIS A 111 12.70 -3.80 -1.48
N ALA A 112 13.64 -3.14 -2.18
CA ALA A 112 13.33 -1.89 -2.88
C ALA A 112 12.25 -2.07 -3.95
N ARG A 113 12.25 -3.22 -4.64
CA ARG A 113 11.25 -3.58 -5.66
C ARG A 113 10.69 -4.96 -5.38
N ALA A 114 9.40 -5.16 -5.65
CA ALA A 114 8.72 -6.43 -5.45
C ALA A 114 9.32 -7.60 -6.26
N VAL A 115 9.90 -7.33 -7.43
CA VAL A 115 10.58 -8.35 -8.23
C VAL A 115 11.80 -8.94 -7.54
N ASP A 116 12.49 -8.14 -6.73
CA ASP A 116 13.67 -8.57 -5.98
C ASP A 116 13.27 -9.32 -4.69
N GLY A 117 12.06 -9.04 -4.17
CA GLY A 117 11.48 -9.67 -2.98
C GLY A 117 10.51 -10.82 -3.26
N ALA A 118 10.44 -11.33 -4.49
CA ALA A 118 9.43 -12.31 -4.89
C ALA A 118 9.43 -13.58 -4.02
N GLY A 119 10.60 -14.05 -3.60
CA GLY A 119 10.73 -15.21 -2.70
C GLY A 119 10.09 -14.96 -1.32
N THR A 120 10.35 -13.82 -0.72
CA THR A 120 9.74 -13.42 0.57
C THR A 120 8.24 -13.24 0.43
N ILE A 121 7.78 -12.57 -0.65
CA ILE A 121 6.34 -12.39 -0.91
C ILE A 121 5.65 -13.75 -1.04
N ARG A 122 6.26 -14.72 -1.73
CA ARG A 122 5.75 -16.09 -1.81
C ARG A 122 5.62 -16.73 -0.44
N ALA A 123 6.65 -16.63 0.40
CA ALA A 123 6.61 -17.15 1.77
C ALA A 123 5.50 -16.47 2.60
N MET A 124 5.30 -15.15 2.45
CA MET A 124 4.20 -14.44 3.10
C MET A 124 2.82 -14.95 2.66
N VAL A 125 2.63 -15.16 1.35
CA VAL A 125 1.37 -15.72 0.80
C VAL A 125 1.11 -17.12 1.36
N ASP A 126 2.12 -17.99 1.36
CA ASP A 126 1.98 -19.35 1.85
C ASP A 126 1.69 -19.37 3.37
N ALA A 127 2.32 -18.48 4.14
CA ALA A 127 2.12 -18.38 5.60
C ALA A 127 0.71 -17.94 6.01
N VAL A 128 0.01 -17.18 5.16
CA VAL A 128 -1.34 -16.67 5.46
C VAL A 128 -2.44 -17.41 4.70
N LYS A 129 -2.12 -18.52 4.06
CA LYS A 129 -3.10 -19.32 3.32
C LYS A 129 -4.24 -19.78 4.23
N GLY A 130 -5.47 -19.53 3.79
CA GLY A 130 -6.67 -19.88 4.55
C GLY A 130 -7.06 -18.91 5.67
N THR A 131 -6.29 -17.85 5.94
CA THR A 131 -6.60 -16.86 6.99
C THR A 131 -7.56 -15.76 6.54
N GLY A 132 -7.75 -15.60 5.23
CA GLY A 132 -8.52 -14.49 4.66
C GLY A 132 -7.70 -13.21 4.44
N LEU A 133 -6.44 -13.13 4.91
CA LEU A 133 -5.56 -12.00 4.61
C LEU A 133 -5.07 -12.10 3.17
N ARG A 134 -5.18 -11.00 2.43
CA ARG A 134 -4.74 -10.87 1.04
C ARG A 134 -3.41 -10.14 0.99
N VAL A 135 -2.46 -10.70 0.26
CA VAL A 135 -1.16 -10.07 0.00
C VAL A 135 -1.24 -9.32 -1.32
N MET A 136 -0.96 -8.03 -1.29
CA MET A 136 -0.86 -7.13 -2.45
C MET A 136 0.61 -6.83 -2.72
N VAL A 137 1.09 -7.13 -3.91
CA VAL A 137 2.46 -6.76 -4.31
C VAL A 137 2.53 -5.30 -4.73
N GLY A 138 3.56 -4.59 -4.29
CA GLY A 138 3.80 -3.19 -4.69
C GLY A 138 5.28 -2.84 -4.71
N SER A 139 5.57 -1.67 -5.24
CA SER A 139 6.90 -1.15 -5.56
C SER A 139 7.52 -1.75 -6.82
N GLY A 140 7.62 -0.92 -7.84
CA GLY A 140 8.18 -1.31 -9.13
C GLY A 140 7.29 -2.25 -9.95
N VAL A 141 6.01 -2.37 -9.62
CA VAL A 141 5.04 -3.12 -10.41
C VAL A 141 4.68 -2.31 -11.66
N ARG A 142 4.77 -2.96 -12.82
CA ARG A 142 4.55 -2.39 -14.16
C ARG A 142 3.79 -3.37 -15.05
N PRO A 143 3.24 -2.92 -16.18
CA PRO A 143 2.54 -3.79 -17.12
C PRO A 143 3.38 -4.97 -17.64
N ASP A 144 4.69 -4.77 -17.80
CA ASP A 144 5.64 -5.76 -18.32
C ASP A 144 6.04 -6.84 -17.32
N ASN A 145 5.83 -6.62 -16.01
CA ASN A 145 6.26 -7.55 -14.97
C ASN A 145 5.13 -8.08 -14.07
N VAL A 146 3.95 -7.47 -14.05
CA VAL A 146 2.86 -7.82 -13.13
C VAL A 146 2.40 -9.27 -13.26
N VAL A 147 2.29 -9.77 -14.50
CA VAL A 147 1.85 -11.15 -14.75
C VAL A 147 2.82 -12.17 -14.17
N ARG A 148 4.12 -11.96 -14.45
CA ARG A 148 5.17 -12.81 -13.90
C ARG A 148 5.18 -12.75 -12.39
N LEU A 149 5.17 -11.55 -11.82
CA LEU A 149 5.23 -11.32 -10.39
C LEU A 149 4.07 -11.99 -9.64
N LEU A 150 2.83 -11.85 -10.13
CA LEU A 150 1.66 -12.48 -9.52
C LEU A 150 1.71 -14.02 -9.63
N ARG A 151 2.22 -14.57 -10.73
CA ARG A 151 2.39 -16.02 -10.90
C ARG A 151 3.49 -16.58 -9.98
N GLU A 152 4.64 -15.91 -9.90
CA GLU A 152 5.77 -16.35 -9.08
C GLU A 152 5.45 -16.29 -7.60
N THR A 153 4.76 -15.24 -7.16
CA THR A 153 4.49 -15.00 -5.73
C THR A 153 3.20 -15.62 -5.24
N GLY A 154 2.23 -15.85 -6.12
CA GLY A 154 0.87 -16.24 -5.74
C GLY A 154 0.09 -15.11 -5.08
N ALA A 155 0.57 -13.85 -5.13
CA ALA A 155 -0.10 -12.72 -4.52
C ALA A 155 -1.49 -12.48 -5.12
N HIS A 156 -2.38 -11.96 -4.30
CA HIS A 156 -3.81 -11.84 -4.62
C HIS A 156 -4.13 -10.55 -5.36
N GLU A 157 -3.31 -9.52 -5.18
CA GLU A 157 -3.54 -8.16 -5.67
C GLU A 157 -2.21 -7.52 -6.09
N ALA A 158 -2.28 -6.52 -6.95
CA ALA A 158 -1.12 -5.74 -7.35
C ALA A 158 -1.40 -4.24 -7.22
N HIS A 159 -0.38 -3.49 -6.82
CA HIS A 159 -0.38 -2.04 -6.71
C HIS A 159 0.72 -1.46 -7.59
N GLY A 160 0.37 -0.56 -8.50
CA GLY A 160 1.29 0.18 -9.35
C GLY A 160 1.01 1.67 -9.30
N SER A 161 2.05 2.49 -9.21
CA SER A 161 1.90 3.95 -9.27
C SER A 161 1.58 4.43 -10.69
N CYS A 162 1.92 3.65 -11.71
CA CYS A 162 1.73 3.98 -13.12
C CYS A 162 2.22 5.40 -13.47
N ARG A 163 3.35 5.83 -12.86
CA ARG A 163 3.86 7.19 -13.01
C ARG A 163 4.81 7.29 -14.19
N THR A 164 4.70 8.42 -14.91
CA THR A 164 5.69 8.87 -15.90
C THR A 164 6.32 10.17 -15.43
N GLU A 165 7.55 10.42 -15.87
CA GLU A 165 8.24 11.67 -15.59
C GLU A 165 7.77 12.74 -16.58
N VAL A 166 7.42 13.91 -16.06
CA VAL A 166 6.97 15.05 -16.82
C VAL A 166 7.90 16.23 -16.57
N GLN A 167 8.42 16.81 -17.64
CA GLN A 167 9.25 18.01 -17.56
C GLN A 167 8.40 19.23 -17.27
N SER A 168 8.91 20.12 -16.41
CA SER A 168 8.29 21.40 -16.14
C SER A 168 8.37 22.34 -17.33
N ALA A 169 7.27 23.00 -17.64
CA ALA A 169 7.25 24.10 -18.61
C ALA A 169 7.91 25.39 -18.08
N PHE A 170 8.33 25.41 -16.81
CA PHE A 170 9.00 26.56 -16.21
C PHE A 170 10.38 26.76 -16.80
N ARG A 171 10.58 27.91 -17.43
CA ARG A 171 11.80 28.19 -18.21
C ARG A 171 12.89 28.93 -17.45
N HIS A 172 12.52 29.74 -16.46
CA HIS A 172 13.48 30.40 -15.59
C HIS A 172 14.24 29.39 -14.73
N ARG A 173 15.54 29.58 -14.57
CA ARG A 173 16.42 28.72 -13.76
C ARG A 173 17.06 29.56 -12.66
N PRO A 174 16.48 29.67 -11.46
CA PRO A 174 17.07 30.37 -10.34
C PRO A 174 18.35 29.69 -9.88
N ALA A 175 19.21 30.45 -9.21
CA ALA A 175 20.44 29.92 -8.62
C ALA A 175 20.20 29.01 -7.40
N VAL A 176 18.98 29.05 -6.83
CA VAL A 176 18.58 28.22 -5.68
C VAL A 176 17.85 26.97 -6.15
N SER A 177 18.10 25.84 -5.47
CA SER A 177 17.33 24.60 -5.62
C SER A 177 16.53 24.36 -4.36
N PHE A 178 15.30 23.90 -4.52
CA PHE A 178 14.39 23.53 -3.41
C PHE A 178 14.30 22.01 -3.24
N SER A 179 14.82 21.25 -4.21
CA SER A 179 14.84 19.79 -4.17
C SER A 179 16.09 19.29 -3.45
N ALA A 180 15.91 18.52 -2.39
CA ALA A 180 17.01 17.87 -1.67
C ALA A 180 17.59 16.65 -2.43
N SER A 181 16.86 16.07 -3.38
CA SER A 181 17.20 14.77 -3.99
C SER A 181 16.70 14.61 -5.43
N GLY A 182 16.66 15.66 -6.21
CA GLY A 182 16.15 15.58 -7.59
C GLY A 182 16.18 16.90 -8.33
N SER A 183 15.48 16.97 -9.43
CA SER A 183 15.32 18.18 -10.22
C SER A 183 14.07 18.94 -9.78
N ASP A 184 14.19 20.24 -9.54
CA ASP A 184 13.04 21.14 -9.33
C ASP A 184 12.16 21.28 -10.57
N TYR A 185 12.59 20.71 -11.70
CA TYR A 185 11.98 20.88 -13.01
C TYR A 185 11.39 19.60 -13.59
N THR A 186 11.37 18.55 -12.79
CA THR A 186 10.72 17.28 -13.12
C THR A 186 9.72 16.91 -12.06
N ARG A 187 8.59 16.34 -12.47
CA ARG A 187 7.59 15.76 -11.59
C ARG A 187 7.10 14.44 -12.13
N HIS A 188 6.48 13.65 -11.28
CA HIS A 188 5.87 12.40 -11.69
C HIS A 188 4.35 12.56 -11.69
N GLU A 189 3.70 12.15 -12.78
CA GLU A 189 2.25 12.13 -12.93
C GLU A 189 1.78 10.73 -13.26
N THR A 190 0.57 10.36 -12.82
CA THR A 190 -0.04 9.09 -13.20
C THR A 190 -0.41 9.12 -14.67
N ASP A 191 0.04 8.13 -15.41
CA ASP A 191 -0.17 7.97 -16.85
C ASP A 191 -1.34 7.03 -17.10
N THR A 192 -2.36 7.50 -17.82
CA THR A 192 -3.57 6.75 -18.12
C THR A 192 -3.29 5.49 -18.94
N GLU A 193 -2.36 5.54 -19.90
CA GLU A 193 -2.01 4.38 -20.74
C GLU A 193 -1.29 3.31 -19.91
N GLN A 194 -0.40 3.72 -18.98
CA GLN A 194 0.22 2.79 -18.04
C GLN A 194 -0.82 2.13 -17.13
N VAL A 195 -1.83 2.87 -16.67
CA VAL A 195 -2.94 2.30 -15.87
C VAL A 195 -3.73 1.29 -16.70
N ARG A 196 -4.13 1.64 -17.94
CA ARG A 196 -4.85 0.72 -18.83
C ARG A 196 -4.05 -0.54 -19.10
N ALA A 197 -2.77 -0.41 -19.43
CA ALA A 197 -1.90 -1.55 -19.70
C ALA A 197 -1.71 -2.44 -18.46
N LEU A 198 -1.54 -1.85 -17.28
CA LEU A 198 -1.41 -2.61 -16.02
C LEU A 198 -2.68 -3.38 -15.70
N VAL A 199 -3.85 -2.75 -15.83
CA VAL A 199 -5.16 -3.39 -15.59
C VAL A 199 -5.39 -4.52 -16.59
N ALA A 200 -5.13 -4.29 -17.87
CA ALA A 200 -5.28 -5.31 -18.91
C ALA A 200 -4.36 -6.52 -18.67
N ALA A 201 -3.09 -6.26 -18.33
CA ALA A 201 -2.13 -7.33 -18.04
C ALA A 201 -2.55 -8.15 -16.80
N ALA A 202 -2.98 -7.49 -15.72
CA ALA A 202 -3.42 -8.16 -14.50
C ALA A 202 -4.71 -8.97 -14.71
N ALA A 203 -5.65 -8.49 -15.54
CA ALA A 203 -6.90 -9.17 -15.86
C ALA A 203 -6.69 -10.46 -16.68
N ALA A 204 -5.56 -10.61 -17.37
CA ALA A 204 -5.22 -11.81 -18.13
C ALA A 204 -4.82 -13.01 -17.23
N ILE A 205 -4.69 -12.80 -15.91
CA ILE A 205 -4.41 -13.88 -14.96
C ILE A 205 -5.73 -14.50 -14.50
N PRO A 206 -5.94 -15.82 -14.68
CA PRO A 206 -7.11 -16.50 -14.17
C PRO A 206 -7.22 -16.28 -12.64
N ARG A 207 -8.35 -15.76 -12.18
CA ARG A 207 -8.61 -15.68 -10.75
C ARG A 207 -8.72 -17.11 -10.21
N PRO A 208 -8.06 -17.44 -9.09
CA PRO A 208 -8.35 -18.70 -8.43
C PRO A 208 -9.86 -18.76 -8.18
N SER A 209 -10.49 -19.87 -8.58
CA SER A 209 -11.90 -20.09 -8.32
C SER A 209 -12.16 -19.84 -6.84
N SER A 210 -13.05 -18.90 -6.52
CA SER A 210 -13.54 -18.73 -5.16
C SER A 210 -14.21 -20.04 -4.75
N GLY A 211 -13.47 -20.91 -4.08
CA GLY A 211 -14.07 -22.07 -3.45
C GLY A 211 -15.17 -21.57 -2.53
N LYS A 212 -16.40 -21.91 -2.84
CA LYS A 212 -17.52 -21.74 -1.91
C LYS A 212 -17.16 -22.51 -0.65
N ALA A 213 -16.90 -21.82 0.43
CA ALA A 213 -16.94 -22.37 1.77
C ALA A 213 -18.39 -22.37 2.25
#